data_a0ad6df651043b6a287a1e12ba2fcd92
#
_entry.id   a0ad6df651043b6a287a1e12ba2fcd92
#
_cell.length_a   1.000
_cell.length_b   1.000
_cell.length_c   1.000
_cell.angle_alpha   90.00
_cell.angle_beta   90.00
_cell.angle_gamma   90.00
#
_symmetry.space_group_name_H-M   'P 1'
#
loop_
_entity.id
_entity.type
_entity.pdbx_description
1 polymer ?
#
loop_
_entity_poly.entity_id
_entity_poly.type
_entity_poly.pdbx_seq_one_letter_code
_entity_poly.pdbx_strand_id
1 'polypeptide(L)'
;MSITGILDDFLGEDRMVQTVSGRMGSGNFEFYVSDYQKSEPIEKKPLIQVQNSQVEIDGGFENENVFTLIEGKNVVHSNFLIRQLYYPARLWAEKIHKPDPSGVYGVSNNIFRLLEYEFTDLRYYNSLRLVQERNYSLEEIEITLDDLYDVWAR
;
A
#
# COMPACT_ATOMS: atom_id res chain seq x y z
N MET A 1 3.12 19.35 7.07
CA MET A 1 2.66 18.12 7.75
C MET A 1 3.27 16.94 7.02
N SER A 2 4.00 16.10 7.70
CA SER A 2 4.58 14.92 7.06
C SER A 2 3.46 13.93 6.73
N ILE A 3 3.47 13.37 5.53
CA ILE A 3 2.55 12.29 5.12
C ILE A 3 2.61 11.11 6.10
N THR A 4 3.74 10.95 6.77
CA THR A 4 3.95 9.91 7.79
C THR A 4 2.99 10.04 8.95
N GLY A 5 2.71 11.25 9.47
CA GLY A 5 1.77 11.42 10.58
C GLY A 5 0.33 11.04 10.25
N ILE A 6 -0.11 11.27 9.00
CA ILE A 6 -1.43 10.82 8.53
C ILE A 6 -1.45 9.29 8.38
N LEU A 7 -0.36 8.73 7.87
CA LEU A 7 -0.24 7.30 7.66
C LEU A 7 -0.18 6.55 9.01
N ASP A 8 0.56 7.08 9.97
CA ASP A 8 0.63 6.53 11.33
C ASP A 8 -0.77 6.47 11.98
N ASP A 9 -1.52 7.59 11.92
CA ASP A 9 -2.90 7.64 12.44
C ASP A 9 -3.83 6.68 11.69
N PHE A 10 -3.70 6.61 10.37
CA PHE A 10 -4.56 5.76 9.55
C PHE A 10 -4.34 4.28 9.82
N LEU A 11 -3.09 3.84 9.91
CA LEU A 11 -2.72 2.45 10.13
C LEU A 11 -2.77 2.05 11.62
N GLY A 12 -2.86 3.02 12.54
CA GLY A 12 -2.74 2.76 13.97
C GLY A 12 -1.33 2.32 14.38
N GLU A 13 -0.34 2.80 13.65
CA GLU A 13 1.08 2.47 13.84
C GLU A 13 1.85 3.73 14.27
N ASP A 14 3.06 3.53 14.77
CA ASP A 14 3.96 4.61 15.16
C ASP A 14 5.23 4.61 14.30
N ARG A 15 5.74 5.80 14.00
CA ARG A 15 7.06 6.00 13.38
C ARG A 15 7.25 5.30 12.04
N MET A 16 6.24 5.34 11.19
CA MET A 16 6.37 4.88 9.83
C MET A 16 7.37 5.73 9.06
N VAL A 17 8.37 5.10 8.47
CA VAL A 17 9.45 5.76 7.69
C VAL A 17 9.39 5.26 6.26
N GLN A 18 9.51 6.19 5.31
CA GLN A 18 9.63 5.81 3.90
C GLN A 18 11.00 5.21 3.63
N THR A 19 11.01 3.97 3.16
CA THR A 19 12.24 3.23 2.86
C THR A 19 12.37 2.84 1.40
N VAL A 20 11.27 2.85 0.66
CA VAL A 20 11.24 2.42 -0.75
C VAL A 20 10.42 3.41 -1.58
N SER A 21 10.89 3.69 -2.79
CA SER A 21 10.12 4.35 -3.85
C SER A 21 10.79 4.12 -5.21
N GLY A 22 10.03 4.34 -6.29
CA GLY A 22 10.53 4.32 -7.65
C GLY A 22 10.29 3.01 -8.40
N ARG A 23 11.10 2.81 -9.45
CA ARG A 23 10.93 1.71 -10.40
C ARG A 23 11.95 0.62 -10.15
N MET A 24 11.50 -0.64 -10.25
CA MET A 24 12.34 -1.81 -10.05
C MET A 24 11.83 -3.00 -10.86
N GLY A 25 12.66 -4.02 -11.03
CA GLY A 25 12.26 -5.29 -11.64
C GLY A 25 11.48 -6.16 -10.66
N SER A 26 10.44 -6.81 -11.15
CA SER A 26 9.62 -7.73 -10.34
C SER A 26 10.35 -9.02 -9.95
N GLY A 27 11.44 -9.37 -10.64
CA GLY A 27 11.92 -10.74 -10.64
C GLY A 27 10.91 -11.68 -11.32
N ASN A 28 10.95 -12.94 -10.93
CA ASN A 28 10.05 -13.97 -11.47
C ASN A 28 9.11 -14.46 -10.36
N PHE A 29 7.82 -14.46 -10.64
CA PHE A 29 6.82 -15.04 -9.77
C PHE A 29 5.61 -15.52 -10.57
N GLU A 30 4.76 -16.31 -9.94
CA GLU A 30 3.54 -16.83 -10.53
C GLU A 30 2.36 -16.64 -9.58
N PHE A 31 1.16 -16.60 -10.14
CA PHE A 31 -0.06 -16.47 -9.37
C PHE A 31 -1.27 -17.03 -10.12
N TYR A 32 -2.31 -17.36 -9.36
CA TYR A 32 -3.58 -17.81 -9.90
C TYR A 32 -4.55 -16.63 -10.05
N VAL A 33 -5.33 -16.68 -11.13
CA VAL A 33 -6.44 -15.75 -11.37
C VAL A 33 -7.74 -16.53 -11.28
N SER A 34 -8.34 -16.55 -10.11
CA SER A 34 -9.66 -17.14 -9.90
C SER A 34 -10.21 -16.75 -8.53
N ASP A 35 -11.50 -16.94 -8.33
CA ASP A 35 -12.09 -16.83 -7.02
C ASP A 35 -11.53 -17.96 -6.13
N TYR A 36 -10.59 -17.59 -5.25
CA TYR A 36 -9.92 -18.55 -4.37
C TYR A 36 -10.87 -19.19 -3.34
N GLN A 37 -12.04 -18.59 -3.13
CA GLN A 37 -13.09 -19.14 -2.24
C GLN A 37 -13.90 -20.25 -2.89
N LYS A 38 -13.84 -20.39 -4.21
CA LYS A 38 -14.48 -21.50 -4.90
C LYS A 38 -13.66 -22.78 -4.76
N SER A 39 -14.34 -23.87 -4.44
CA SER A 39 -13.76 -25.21 -4.25
C SER A 39 -13.26 -25.88 -5.54
N GLU A 40 -12.79 -25.11 -6.53
CA GLU A 40 -12.22 -25.69 -7.73
C GLU A 40 -10.80 -26.23 -7.47
N PRO A 41 -10.45 -27.39 -8.01
CA PRO A 41 -9.10 -27.90 -7.92
C PRO A 41 -8.08 -26.90 -8.48
N ILE A 42 -6.95 -26.74 -7.80
CA ILE A 42 -5.91 -25.76 -8.16
C ILE A 42 -5.39 -25.97 -9.59
N GLU A 43 -5.36 -27.21 -10.05
CA GLU A 43 -4.90 -27.61 -11.39
C GLU A 43 -5.79 -27.06 -12.52
N LYS A 44 -6.99 -26.65 -12.21
CA LYS A 44 -7.94 -26.05 -13.17
C LYS A 44 -7.93 -24.53 -13.19
N LYS A 45 -7.18 -23.91 -12.28
CA LYS A 45 -7.12 -22.44 -12.17
C LYS A 45 -6.08 -21.89 -13.14
N PRO A 46 -6.38 -20.81 -13.88
CA PRO A 46 -5.39 -20.14 -14.72
C PRO A 46 -4.19 -19.69 -13.90
N LEU A 47 -3.00 -20.15 -14.27
CA LEU A 47 -1.72 -19.75 -13.70
C LEU A 47 -1.07 -18.71 -14.62
N ILE A 48 -0.75 -17.57 -14.06
CA ILE A 48 -0.04 -16.50 -14.74
C ILE A 48 1.40 -16.47 -14.25
N GLN A 49 2.34 -16.45 -15.19
CA GLN A 49 3.77 -16.31 -14.90
C GLN A 49 4.23 -14.90 -15.25
N VAL A 50 4.91 -14.25 -14.33
CA VAL A 50 5.52 -12.95 -14.49
C VAL A 50 7.03 -13.10 -14.52
N GLN A 51 7.65 -12.54 -15.57
CA GLN A 51 9.10 -12.57 -15.75
C GLN A 51 9.62 -11.16 -16.00
N ASN A 52 10.44 -10.67 -15.09
CA ASN A 52 11.12 -9.37 -15.19
C ASN A 52 10.21 -8.20 -15.59
N SER A 53 9.01 -8.16 -15.05
CA SER A 53 8.09 -7.05 -15.27
C SER A 53 8.57 -5.82 -14.52
N GLN A 54 8.28 -4.64 -15.05
CA GLN A 54 8.52 -3.40 -14.34
C GLN A 54 7.47 -3.22 -13.24
N VAL A 55 7.95 -2.93 -12.04
CA VAL A 55 7.15 -2.54 -10.87
C VAL A 55 7.47 -1.10 -10.52
N GLU A 56 6.46 -0.30 -10.29
CA GLU A 56 6.59 1.06 -9.80
C GLU A 56 5.87 1.16 -8.44
N ILE A 57 6.52 1.81 -7.49
CA ILE A 57 6.02 2.01 -6.12
C ILE A 57 6.12 3.50 -5.82
N ASP A 58 5.00 4.14 -5.53
CA ASP A 58 4.98 5.55 -5.11
C ASP A 58 5.62 5.71 -3.74
N GLY A 59 5.36 4.79 -2.82
CA GLY A 59 6.03 4.72 -1.53
C GLY A 59 5.90 3.37 -0.85
N GLY A 60 6.96 2.93 -0.20
CA GLY A 60 6.96 1.86 0.79
C GLY A 60 7.34 2.44 2.13
N PHE A 61 6.52 2.23 3.14
CA PHE A 61 6.68 2.73 4.49
C PHE A 61 6.76 1.58 5.46
N GLU A 62 7.64 1.69 6.45
CA GLU A 62 7.80 0.65 7.45
C GLU A 62 8.15 1.19 8.83
N ASN A 63 7.86 0.38 9.84
CA ASN A 63 8.40 0.45 11.19
C ASN A 63 8.90 -0.96 11.59
N GLU A 64 9.10 -1.22 12.87
CA GLU A 64 9.58 -2.53 13.36
C GLU A 64 8.58 -3.67 13.07
N ASN A 65 7.29 -3.40 12.98
CA ASN A 65 6.21 -4.39 12.95
C ASN A 65 5.64 -4.64 11.55
N VAL A 66 5.50 -3.57 10.75
CA VAL A 66 4.75 -3.61 9.50
C VAL A 66 5.53 -2.98 8.34
N PHE A 67 5.17 -3.40 7.14
CA PHE A 67 5.58 -2.77 5.89
C PHE A 67 4.33 -2.52 5.04
N THR A 68 4.15 -1.30 4.59
CA THR A 68 2.97 -0.86 3.83
C THR A 68 3.38 -0.21 2.52
N LEU A 69 2.74 -0.60 1.46
CA LEU A 69 2.92 -0.05 0.11
C LEU A 69 1.87 1.02 -0.16
N ILE A 70 2.27 2.14 -0.72
CA ILE A 70 1.37 3.24 -1.07
C ILE A 70 1.32 3.44 -2.58
N GLU A 71 0.12 3.57 -3.08
CA GLU A 71 -0.20 4.01 -4.44
C GLU A 71 -1.08 5.26 -4.37
N GLY A 72 -0.59 6.38 -4.88
CA GLY A 72 -1.28 7.67 -4.87
C GLY A 72 -1.93 8.02 -6.20
N LYS A 73 -3.13 8.61 -6.15
CA LYS A 73 -3.81 9.14 -7.33
C LYS A 73 -4.38 10.53 -7.05
N ASN A 74 -4.30 11.40 -8.03
CA ASN A 74 -4.87 12.75 -7.93
C ASN A 74 -6.37 12.81 -8.26
N VAL A 75 -6.91 11.74 -8.84
CA VAL A 75 -8.31 11.66 -9.26
C VAL A 75 -8.87 10.29 -8.94
N VAL A 76 -10.11 10.26 -8.49
CA VAL A 76 -10.85 9.00 -8.31
C VAL A 76 -11.12 8.39 -9.68
N HIS A 77 -10.45 7.30 -10.00
CA HIS A 77 -10.77 6.49 -11.16
C HIS A 77 -11.78 5.41 -10.79
N SER A 78 -12.76 5.19 -11.66
CA SER A 78 -13.73 4.10 -11.49
C SER A 78 -13.09 2.71 -11.54
N ASN A 79 -11.90 2.62 -12.15
CA ASN A 79 -11.15 1.37 -12.31
C ASN A 79 -9.88 1.42 -11.46
N PHE A 80 -9.87 0.67 -10.38
CA PHE A 80 -8.70 0.42 -9.58
C PHE A 80 -7.89 -0.75 -10.18
N LEU A 81 -6.61 -0.52 -10.47
CA LEU A 81 -5.71 -1.56 -10.96
C LEU A 81 -5.07 -2.31 -9.80
N ILE A 82 -5.62 -3.45 -9.44
CA ILE A 82 -5.08 -4.35 -8.40
C ILE A 82 -3.57 -4.62 -8.60
N ARG A 83 -3.12 -4.69 -9.83
CA ARG A 83 -1.72 -4.92 -10.19
C ARG A 83 -0.76 -3.92 -9.52
N GLN A 84 -1.17 -2.66 -9.35
CA GLN A 84 -0.34 -1.61 -8.74
C GLN A 84 -0.04 -1.87 -7.25
N LEU A 85 -0.89 -2.61 -6.57
CA LEU A 85 -0.62 -3.09 -5.21
C LEU A 85 -0.10 -4.53 -5.19
N TYR A 86 -0.59 -5.39 -6.08
CA TYR A 86 -0.28 -6.82 -6.05
C TYR A 86 1.18 -7.12 -6.42
N TYR A 87 1.70 -6.55 -7.51
CA TYR A 87 3.08 -6.83 -7.94
C TYR A 87 4.11 -6.34 -6.91
N PRO A 88 3.99 -5.12 -6.37
CA PRO A 88 4.83 -4.71 -5.24
C PRO A 88 4.68 -5.62 -4.02
N ALA A 89 3.47 -6.01 -3.63
CA ALA A 89 3.25 -6.89 -2.50
C ALA A 89 3.95 -8.25 -2.69
N ARG A 90 3.83 -8.86 -3.87
CA ARG A 90 4.54 -10.10 -4.21
C ARG A 90 6.06 -9.95 -4.13
N LEU A 91 6.59 -8.86 -4.67
CA LEU A 91 8.02 -8.58 -4.66
C LEU A 91 8.58 -8.42 -3.24
N TRP A 92 7.85 -7.71 -2.39
CA TRP A 92 8.33 -7.38 -1.05
C TRP A 92 8.02 -8.46 0.00
N ALA A 93 6.97 -9.24 -0.16
CA ALA A 93 6.66 -10.36 0.73
C ALA A 93 7.82 -11.37 0.84
N GLU A 94 8.59 -11.55 -0.22
CA GLU A 94 9.77 -12.42 -0.22
C GLU A 94 11.03 -11.78 0.40
N LYS A 95 11.06 -10.45 0.50
CA LYS A 95 12.24 -9.69 0.95
C LYS A 95 12.17 -9.25 2.40
N ILE A 96 10.97 -9.10 2.93
CA ILE A 96 10.76 -8.64 4.30
C ILE A 96 10.52 -9.82 5.24
N HIS A 97 10.99 -9.67 6.49
CA HIS A 97 10.74 -10.62 7.57
C HIS A 97 9.61 -10.14 8.50
N LYS A 98 8.53 -9.64 7.89
CA LYS A 98 7.35 -9.08 8.53
C LYS A 98 6.11 -9.74 7.93
N PRO A 99 4.90 -9.51 8.49
CA PRO A 99 3.67 -9.91 7.84
C PRO A 99 3.59 -9.43 6.39
N ASP A 100 2.81 -10.12 5.56
CA ASP A 100 2.63 -9.75 4.16
C ASP A 100 2.26 -8.25 4.03
N PRO A 101 2.84 -7.54 3.05
CA PRO A 101 2.63 -6.11 2.90
C PRO A 101 1.17 -5.76 2.72
N SER A 102 0.66 -4.81 3.48
CA SER A 102 -0.61 -4.15 3.16
C SER A 102 -0.40 -3.14 2.03
N GLY A 103 -1.46 -2.79 1.32
CA GLY A 103 -1.46 -1.77 0.31
C GLY A 103 -2.40 -0.63 0.69
N VAL A 104 -1.92 0.61 0.68
CA VAL A 104 -2.74 1.79 0.86
C VAL A 104 -2.91 2.50 -0.48
N TYR A 105 -4.16 2.66 -0.89
CA TYR A 105 -4.53 3.46 -2.05
C TYR A 105 -5.00 4.83 -1.58
N GLY A 106 -4.26 5.87 -1.95
CA GLY A 106 -4.54 7.24 -1.58
C GLY A 106 -5.11 8.03 -2.75
N VAL A 107 -6.21 8.75 -2.53
CA VAL A 107 -6.77 9.70 -3.49
C VAL A 107 -6.80 11.08 -2.89
N SER A 108 -6.22 12.07 -3.59
CA SER A 108 -6.23 13.47 -3.17
C SER A 108 -7.03 14.31 -4.16
N ASN A 109 -8.14 14.88 -3.68
CA ASN A 109 -8.92 15.91 -4.36
C ASN A 109 -9.52 16.83 -3.30
N ASN A 110 -8.71 17.71 -2.70
CA ASN A 110 -9.00 18.52 -1.52
C ASN A 110 -9.30 17.73 -0.22
N ILE A 111 -9.60 16.44 -0.34
CA ILE A 111 -9.74 15.49 0.76
C ILE A 111 -8.81 14.32 0.47
N PHE A 112 -8.01 13.93 1.44
CA PHE A 112 -7.22 12.69 1.35
C PHE A 112 -8.12 11.53 1.76
N ARG A 113 -8.47 10.71 0.79
CA ARG A 113 -9.16 9.45 1.03
C ARG A 113 -8.14 8.32 0.99
N LEU A 114 -7.99 7.61 2.09
CA LEU A 114 -7.09 6.47 2.23
C LEU A 114 -7.91 5.19 2.36
N LEU A 115 -7.54 4.19 1.58
CA LEU A 115 -8.12 2.86 1.58
C LEU A 115 -7.01 1.85 1.81
N GLU A 116 -7.08 1.10 2.88
CA GLU A 116 -6.14 0.01 3.15
C GLU A 116 -6.69 -1.30 2.61
N TYR A 117 -5.83 -2.01 1.89
CA TYR A 117 -6.10 -3.33 1.34
C TYR A 117 -5.09 -4.35 1.84
N GLU A 118 -5.55 -5.57 2.00
CA GLU A 118 -4.69 -6.74 2.20
C GLU A 118 -4.99 -7.81 1.15
N PHE A 119 -4.00 -8.65 0.89
CA PHE A 119 -4.20 -9.89 0.14
C PHE A 119 -4.32 -11.03 1.14
N THR A 120 -5.49 -11.66 1.20
CA THR A 120 -5.74 -12.76 2.14
C THR A 120 -4.95 -14.03 1.76
N ASP A 121 -4.54 -14.13 0.51
CA ASP A 121 -3.63 -15.16 0.00
C ASP A 121 -2.88 -14.64 -1.23
N LEU A 122 -1.59 -14.33 -1.08
CA LEU A 122 -0.74 -13.79 -2.14
C LEU A 122 -0.54 -14.72 -3.34
N ARG A 123 -0.96 -15.98 -3.28
CA ARG A 123 -0.99 -16.86 -4.46
C ARG A 123 -2.09 -16.51 -5.43
N TYR A 124 -3.10 -15.74 -4.99
CA TYR A 124 -4.27 -15.38 -5.79
C TYR A 124 -4.34 -13.87 -6.01
N TYR A 125 -4.32 -13.47 -7.28
CA TYR A 125 -4.37 -12.07 -7.68
C TYR A 125 -5.59 -11.33 -7.17
N ASN A 126 -6.71 -11.99 -7.11
CA ASN A 126 -8.01 -11.43 -6.74
C ASN A 126 -8.42 -11.69 -5.29
N SER A 127 -7.45 -12.03 -4.41
CA SER A 127 -7.70 -12.18 -2.97
C SER A 127 -7.71 -10.85 -2.21
N LEU A 128 -7.76 -9.74 -2.92
CA LEU A 128 -7.77 -8.39 -2.35
C LEU A 128 -9.00 -8.16 -1.48
N ARG A 129 -8.78 -7.66 -0.28
CA ARG A 129 -9.82 -7.29 0.68
C ARG A 129 -9.59 -5.88 1.20
N LEU A 130 -10.63 -5.05 1.22
CA LEU A 130 -10.60 -3.76 1.90
C LEU A 130 -10.62 -3.99 3.42
N VAL A 131 -9.62 -3.44 4.11
CA VAL A 131 -9.49 -3.51 5.57
C VAL A 131 -10.19 -2.33 6.21
N GLN A 132 -9.85 -1.12 5.77
CA GLN A 132 -10.44 0.13 6.29
C GLN A 132 -10.37 1.26 5.25
N GLU A 133 -11.16 2.28 5.52
CA GLU A 133 -11.20 3.52 4.74
C GLU A 133 -11.36 4.72 5.69
N ARG A 134 -10.60 5.80 5.43
CA ARG A 134 -10.77 7.09 6.10
C ARG A 134 -10.56 8.26 5.15
N ASN A 135 -11.22 9.37 5.49
CA ASN A 135 -11.07 10.63 4.80
C ASN A 135 -10.40 11.64 5.75
N TYR A 136 -9.40 12.35 5.24
CA TYR A 136 -8.70 13.42 5.94
C TYR A 136 -8.91 14.73 5.18
N SER A 137 -9.33 15.78 5.87
CA SER A 137 -9.34 17.14 5.35
C SER A 137 -8.09 17.88 5.84
N LEU A 138 -7.47 18.65 4.95
CA LEU A 138 -6.39 19.56 5.33
C LEU A 138 -7.02 20.93 5.61
N GLU A 139 -6.80 21.43 6.80
CA GLU A 139 -7.12 22.82 7.15
C GLU A 139 -5.85 23.66 7.06
N GLU A 140 -5.95 24.84 6.45
CA GLU A 140 -4.87 25.82 6.54
C GLU A 140 -4.83 26.37 7.97
N ILE A 141 -3.70 26.17 8.63
CA ILE A 141 -3.43 26.78 9.93
C ILE A 141 -2.27 27.77 9.77
N GLU A 142 -2.39 28.93 10.41
CA GLU A 142 -1.27 29.86 10.50
C GLU A 142 -0.25 29.29 11.53
N ILE A 143 0.95 28.98 11.05
CA ILE A 143 2.02 28.48 11.91
C ILE A 143 2.76 29.68 12.48
N THR A 144 2.73 29.81 13.79
CA THR A 144 3.46 30.86 14.51
C THR A 144 4.89 30.42 14.84
N LEU A 145 5.75 31.39 15.21
CA LEU A 145 7.11 31.06 15.67
C LEU A 145 7.07 30.19 16.95
N ASP A 146 6.10 30.36 17.80
CA ASP A 146 5.96 29.58 19.04
C ASP A 146 5.64 28.11 18.70
N ASP A 147 4.82 27.84 17.69
CA ASP A 147 4.54 26.48 17.20
C ASP A 147 5.80 25.79 16.70
N LEU A 148 6.70 26.51 16.04
CA LEU A 148 7.98 25.98 15.59
C LEU A 148 8.92 25.64 16.75
N TYR A 149 8.94 26.47 17.79
CA TYR A 149 9.74 26.20 19.00
C TYR A 149 9.24 24.98 19.74
N ASP A 150 7.94 24.76 19.83
CA ASP A 150 7.35 23.59 20.47
C ASP A 150 7.68 22.26 19.75
N VAL A 151 7.82 22.30 18.41
CA VAL A 151 8.24 21.13 17.61
C VAL A 151 9.72 20.82 17.83
N TRP A 152 10.56 21.83 17.98
CA TRP A 152 12.02 21.64 18.18
C TRP A 152 12.40 21.26 19.60
N ALA A 153 11.51 21.50 20.57
CA ALA A 153 11.72 21.16 21.98
C ALA A 153 11.34 19.71 22.33
N ARG A 154 10.78 18.96 21.38
CA ARG A 154 10.39 17.54 21.53
C ARG A 154 11.46 16.64 20.90
#